data_ced7e5742792fedf0539dbbd43618224
#
_entry.id   ced7e5742792fedf0539dbbd43618224
#
_cell.length_a   1.000
_cell.length_b   1.000
_cell.length_c   1.000
_cell.angle_alpha   90.00
_cell.angle_beta   90.00
_cell.angle_gamma   90.00
#
_symmetry.space_group_name_H-M   'P 1'
#
loop_
_entity.id
_entity.type
_entity.pdbx_description
1 polymer ?
#
loop_
_entity_poly.entity_id
_entity_poly.type
_entity_poly.pdbx_seq_one_letter_code
_entity_poly.pdbx_strand_id
1 'polypeptide(L)'
;MDGVLKALTAQVDAHIDALFASLNEQIAIPSVEGTPAPGAPFGSAVAQALEHILGLGAQMGFCVKNHDGYVGTIEWGEGEVLGILSHVDVVPPGDLSAWNSDPFTLTEKDGFLQGRGVADDKGPLLSCLYGMYALKQMGFVPKKQVRVIIGTNEETGWGCMDYYKKHLDPPAYSFSPDGMYTVVNREKG
;
A
#
# COMPACT_ATOMS: atom_id res chain seq x y z
N MET A 1 -28.50 -3.65 2.46
CA MET A 1 -27.08 -3.77 2.85
C MET A 1 -26.50 -5.15 2.55
N ASP A 2 -27.16 -6.23 2.95
CA ASP A 2 -26.64 -7.61 2.80
C ASP A 2 -26.32 -8.04 1.35
N GLY A 3 -27.14 -7.64 0.38
CA GLY A 3 -26.90 -7.98 -1.03
C GLY A 3 -25.66 -7.30 -1.65
N VAL A 4 -25.41 -6.04 -1.29
CA VAL A 4 -24.22 -5.30 -1.77
C VAL A 4 -22.95 -5.86 -1.16
N LEU A 5 -22.97 -6.13 0.15
CA LEU A 5 -21.82 -6.73 0.84
C LEU A 5 -21.48 -8.11 0.26
N LYS A 6 -22.48 -8.96 0.02
CA LYS A 6 -22.29 -10.27 -0.61
C LYS A 6 -21.70 -10.16 -2.02
N ALA A 7 -22.18 -9.20 -2.82
CA ALA A 7 -21.64 -8.97 -4.16
C ALA A 7 -20.19 -8.47 -4.10
N LEU A 8 -19.88 -7.57 -3.17
CA LEU A 8 -18.51 -7.08 -2.96
C LEU A 8 -17.56 -8.20 -2.53
N THR A 9 -17.98 -9.04 -1.56
CA THR A 9 -17.18 -10.21 -1.15
C THR A 9 -16.89 -11.12 -2.34
N ALA A 10 -17.89 -11.42 -3.17
CA ALA A 10 -17.69 -12.25 -4.35
C ALA A 10 -16.73 -11.61 -5.38
N GLN A 11 -16.73 -10.28 -5.51
CA GLN A 11 -15.76 -9.58 -6.36
C GLN A 11 -14.35 -9.61 -5.78
N VAL A 12 -14.20 -9.45 -4.47
CA VAL A 12 -12.89 -9.59 -3.81
C VAL A 12 -12.36 -11.01 -3.99
N ASP A 13 -13.19 -12.04 -3.74
CA ASP A 13 -12.81 -13.44 -3.91
C ASP A 13 -12.39 -13.76 -5.36
N ALA A 14 -13.04 -13.14 -6.35
CA ALA A 14 -12.66 -13.31 -7.76
C ALA A 14 -11.28 -12.71 -8.11
N HIS A 15 -10.74 -11.84 -7.27
CA HIS A 15 -9.44 -11.21 -7.46
C HIS A 15 -8.35 -11.72 -6.52
N ILE A 16 -8.63 -12.71 -5.66
CA ILE A 16 -7.70 -13.15 -4.61
C ILE A 16 -6.37 -13.69 -5.19
N ASP A 17 -6.43 -14.46 -6.25
CA ASP A 17 -5.24 -15.01 -6.91
C ASP A 17 -4.37 -13.89 -7.51
N ALA A 18 -5.00 -12.87 -8.11
CA ALA A 18 -4.31 -11.70 -8.65
C ALA A 18 -3.69 -10.84 -7.52
N LEU A 19 -4.39 -10.71 -6.39
CA LEU A 19 -3.84 -10.03 -5.21
C LEU A 19 -2.59 -10.77 -4.69
N PHE A 20 -2.65 -12.10 -4.57
CA PHE A 20 -1.50 -12.88 -4.10
C PHE A 20 -0.34 -12.85 -5.08
N ALA A 21 -0.60 -12.83 -6.39
CA ALA A 21 0.44 -12.64 -7.40
C ALA A 21 1.10 -11.27 -7.25
N SER A 22 0.33 -10.20 -7.12
CA SER A 22 0.84 -8.83 -6.90
C SER A 22 1.61 -8.70 -5.58
N LEU A 23 1.15 -9.38 -4.51
CA LEU A 23 1.85 -9.41 -3.23
C LEU A 23 3.19 -10.13 -3.37
N ASN A 24 3.25 -11.26 -4.07
CA ASN A 24 4.50 -11.97 -4.33
C ASN A 24 5.50 -11.09 -5.09
N GLU A 25 5.05 -10.35 -6.11
CA GLU A 25 5.90 -9.41 -6.85
C GLU A 25 6.40 -8.27 -5.94
N GLN A 26 5.54 -7.72 -5.08
CA GLN A 26 5.94 -6.68 -4.13
C GLN A 26 6.91 -7.19 -3.05
N ILE A 27 6.69 -8.38 -2.52
CA ILE A 27 7.59 -8.99 -1.52
C ILE A 27 8.97 -9.28 -2.12
N ALA A 28 9.04 -9.67 -3.39
CA ALA A 28 10.30 -9.91 -4.09
C ALA A 28 11.18 -8.64 -4.25
N ILE A 29 10.64 -7.46 -4.02
CA ILE A 29 11.41 -6.21 -4.02
C ILE A 29 11.86 -5.92 -2.58
N PRO A 30 13.17 -6.03 -2.26
CA PRO A 30 13.69 -5.81 -0.92
C PRO A 30 13.82 -4.31 -0.61
N SER A 31 12.69 -3.64 -0.46
CA SER A 31 12.55 -2.18 -0.32
C SER A 31 12.98 -1.65 1.06
N VAL A 32 14.14 -2.11 1.53
CA VAL A 32 14.81 -1.54 2.70
C VAL A 32 15.44 -0.20 2.31
N GLU A 33 15.41 0.78 3.21
CA GLU A 33 16.06 2.08 2.99
C GLU A 33 17.51 1.91 2.56
N GLY A 34 17.91 2.64 1.53
CA GLY A 34 19.23 2.57 0.94
C GLY A 34 19.80 3.95 0.60
N THR A 35 20.94 3.97 -0.09
CA THR A 35 21.61 5.21 -0.46
C THR A 35 20.72 6.05 -1.39
N PRO A 36 20.49 7.34 -1.08
CA PRO A 36 19.74 8.25 -1.92
C PRO A 36 20.33 8.40 -3.32
N ALA A 37 19.45 8.49 -4.33
CA ALA A 37 19.79 8.74 -5.71
C ALA A 37 18.73 9.65 -6.36
N PRO A 38 19.00 10.26 -7.52
CA PRO A 38 17.98 11.05 -8.24
C PRO A 38 16.70 10.25 -8.48
N GLY A 39 15.55 10.78 -8.04
CA GLY A 39 14.25 10.09 -8.10
C GLY A 39 14.08 8.90 -7.13
N ALA A 40 15.06 8.64 -6.28
CA ALA A 40 15.04 7.57 -5.29
C ALA A 40 15.62 8.08 -3.95
N PRO A 41 14.94 8.99 -3.25
CA PRO A 41 15.47 9.66 -2.06
C PRO A 41 15.78 8.70 -0.91
N PHE A 42 15.17 7.52 -0.89
CA PHE A 42 15.37 6.49 0.13
C PHE A 42 15.91 5.17 -0.45
N GLY A 43 16.53 5.26 -1.64
CA GLY A 43 17.19 4.12 -2.29
C GLY A 43 16.40 3.53 -3.45
N SER A 44 17.14 2.87 -4.35
CA SER A 44 16.59 2.35 -5.61
C SER A 44 15.55 1.24 -5.42
N ALA A 45 15.71 0.38 -4.41
CA ALA A 45 14.76 -0.70 -4.14
C ALA A 45 13.40 -0.16 -3.63
N VAL A 46 13.43 0.89 -2.82
CA VAL A 46 12.21 1.58 -2.37
C VAL A 46 11.50 2.26 -3.55
N ALA A 47 12.27 2.97 -4.39
CA ALA A 47 11.73 3.58 -5.60
C ALA A 47 11.12 2.53 -6.56
N GLN A 48 11.76 1.36 -6.71
CA GLN A 48 11.23 0.25 -7.51
C GLN A 48 9.91 -0.28 -6.94
N ALA A 49 9.78 -0.42 -5.62
CA ALA A 49 8.54 -0.86 -4.99
C ALA A 49 7.41 0.16 -5.20
N LEU A 50 7.73 1.45 -5.13
CA LEU A 50 6.78 2.52 -5.42
C LEU A 50 6.32 2.48 -6.89
N GLU A 51 7.24 2.41 -7.84
CA GLU A 51 6.89 2.33 -9.27
C GLU A 51 6.04 1.10 -9.59
N HIS A 52 6.34 -0.04 -8.97
CA HIS A 52 5.57 -1.26 -9.17
C HIS A 52 4.10 -1.10 -8.74
N ILE A 53 3.85 -0.56 -7.53
CA ILE A 53 2.47 -0.39 -7.03
C ILE A 53 1.72 0.70 -7.81
N LEU A 54 2.39 1.77 -8.23
CA LEU A 54 1.79 2.79 -9.10
C LEU A 54 1.44 2.21 -10.47
N GLY A 55 2.32 1.37 -11.04
CA GLY A 55 2.06 0.64 -12.28
C GLY A 55 0.82 -0.25 -12.19
N LEU A 56 0.65 -0.97 -11.09
CA LEU A 56 -0.54 -1.79 -10.82
C LEU A 56 -1.80 -0.91 -10.71
N GLY A 57 -1.74 0.20 -9.98
CA GLY A 57 -2.85 1.16 -9.88
C GLY A 57 -3.27 1.73 -11.24
N ALA A 58 -2.30 2.04 -12.10
CA ALA A 58 -2.56 2.50 -13.47
C ALA A 58 -3.23 1.41 -14.32
N GLN A 59 -2.79 0.15 -14.24
CA GLN A 59 -3.41 -0.99 -14.92
C GLN A 59 -4.86 -1.22 -14.48
N MET A 60 -5.17 -0.98 -13.21
CA MET A 60 -6.53 -1.00 -12.67
C MET A 60 -7.37 0.22 -13.10
N GLY A 61 -6.77 1.17 -13.84
CA GLY A 61 -7.42 2.35 -14.40
C GLY A 61 -7.69 3.44 -13.37
N PHE A 62 -6.84 3.55 -12.34
CA PHE A 62 -6.81 4.67 -11.41
C PHE A 62 -5.86 5.77 -11.92
N CYS A 63 -6.05 7.00 -11.43
CA CYS A 63 -5.10 8.08 -11.65
C CYS A 63 -3.91 7.89 -10.70
N VAL A 64 -2.69 7.87 -11.22
CA VAL A 64 -1.50 7.63 -10.40
C VAL A 64 -0.50 8.75 -10.58
N LYS A 65 0.25 9.04 -9.51
CA LYS A 65 1.34 10.02 -9.57
C LYS A 65 2.49 9.63 -8.64
N ASN A 66 3.70 9.71 -9.17
CA ASN A 66 4.92 9.68 -8.38
C ASN A 66 5.33 11.13 -8.06
N HIS A 67 5.52 11.42 -6.79
CA HIS A 67 5.94 12.74 -6.31
C HIS A 67 7.42 12.68 -5.93
N ASP A 68 8.27 12.77 -6.95
CA ASP A 68 9.75 12.81 -6.86
C ASP A 68 10.38 11.63 -6.09
N GLY A 69 9.72 10.48 -6.06
CA GLY A 69 10.16 9.30 -5.33
C GLY A 69 9.92 9.34 -3.82
N TYR A 70 9.42 10.47 -3.28
CA TYR A 70 9.09 10.58 -1.85
C TYR A 70 7.74 9.95 -1.51
N VAL A 71 6.74 10.16 -2.37
CA VAL A 71 5.38 9.68 -2.14
C VAL A 71 4.74 9.29 -3.46
N GLY A 72 3.98 8.21 -3.46
CA GLY A 72 3.04 7.90 -4.54
C GLY A 72 1.61 8.24 -4.16
N THR A 73 0.79 8.57 -5.15
CA THR A 73 -0.67 8.65 -4.96
C THR A 73 -1.39 7.83 -6.02
N ILE A 74 -2.44 7.10 -5.58
CA ILE A 74 -3.41 6.41 -6.43
C ILE A 74 -4.78 7.00 -6.11
N GLU A 75 -5.45 7.57 -7.10
CA GLU A 75 -6.66 8.37 -6.89
C GLU A 75 -7.84 7.85 -7.69
N TRP A 76 -9.02 7.92 -7.08
CA TRP A 76 -10.29 7.55 -7.68
C TRP A 76 -11.40 8.47 -7.21
N GLY A 77 -12.15 9.03 -8.17
CA GLY A 77 -13.22 10.01 -7.92
C GLY A 77 -12.71 11.43 -7.80
N GLU A 78 -13.57 12.31 -7.34
CA GLU A 78 -13.33 13.77 -7.26
C GLU A 78 -13.88 14.35 -5.97
N GLY A 79 -13.49 15.59 -5.63
CA GLY A 79 -13.99 16.35 -4.48
C GLY A 79 -13.15 16.20 -3.22
N GLU A 80 -13.82 16.23 -2.07
CA GLU A 80 -13.15 16.13 -0.77
C GLU A 80 -12.42 14.79 -0.61
N VAL A 81 -11.17 14.82 -0.13
CA VAL A 81 -10.29 13.65 -0.12
C VAL A 81 -10.50 12.80 1.14
N LEU A 82 -10.75 11.51 0.92
CA LEU A 82 -10.55 10.43 1.89
C LEU A 82 -9.19 9.78 1.63
N GLY A 83 -8.27 9.92 2.56
CA GLY A 83 -6.93 9.34 2.48
C GLY A 83 -6.88 7.91 3.02
N ILE A 84 -6.12 7.06 2.34
CA ILE A 84 -5.64 5.77 2.85
C ILE A 84 -4.13 5.89 2.94
N LEU A 85 -3.58 5.90 4.14
CA LEU A 85 -2.15 6.10 4.37
C LEU A 85 -1.47 4.75 4.52
N SER A 86 -0.48 4.49 3.70
CA SER A 86 0.23 3.23 3.60
C SER A 86 1.68 3.46 3.16
N HIS A 87 2.53 2.44 3.15
CA HIS A 87 3.91 2.57 2.71
C HIS A 87 4.44 1.32 1.98
N VAL A 88 5.57 1.47 1.29
CA VAL A 88 6.22 0.38 0.54
C VAL A 88 7.62 0.04 1.03
N ASP A 89 8.23 0.90 1.85
CA ASP A 89 9.49 0.58 2.50
C ASP A 89 9.28 -0.45 3.61
N VAL A 90 10.32 -1.17 3.94
CA VAL A 90 10.30 -2.24 4.95
C VAL A 90 11.57 -2.18 5.79
N VAL A 91 11.49 -2.59 7.06
CA VAL A 91 12.68 -2.78 7.89
C VAL A 91 13.56 -3.92 7.37
N PRO A 92 14.87 -3.91 7.66
CA PRO A 92 15.75 -5.04 7.36
C PRO A 92 15.21 -6.35 7.93
N PRO A 93 15.50 -7.51 7.28
CA PRO A 93 15.00 -8.80 7.73
C PRO A 93 15.59 -9.26 9.09
N GLY A 94 16.68 -8.63 9.54
CA GLY A 94 17.36 -9.03 10.76
C GLY A 94 18.14 -10.34 10.60
N ASP A 95 18.10 -11.19 11.64
CA ASP A 95 18.78 -12.49 11.61
C ASP A 95 18.06 -13.46 10.66
N LEU A 96 18.69 -13.76 9.54
CA LEU A 96 18.14 -14.66 8.52
C LEU A 96 17.95 -16.09 9.04
N SER A 97 18.67 -16.52 10.06
CA SER A 97 18.51 -17.85 10.65
C SER A 97 17.20 -18.00 11.44
N ALA A 98 16.58 -16.91 11.82
CA ALA A 98 15.29 -16.88 12.49
C ALA A 98 14.08 -17.00 11.52
N TRP A 99 14.32 -16.91 10.21
CA TRP A 99 13.28 -17.05 9.20
C TRP A 99 13.11 -18.52 8.78
N ASN A 100 11.86 -18.94 8.54
CA ASN A 100 11.57 -20.27 8.00
C ASN A 100 11.81 -20.38 6.48
N SER A 101 11.90 -19.24 5.79
CA SER A 101 12.12 -19.10 4.34
C SER A 101 12.85 -17.79 4.07
N ASP A 102 13.27 -17.55 2.82
CA ASP A 102 13.78 -16.24 2.42
C ASP A 102 12.74 -15.15 2.71
N PRO A 103 13.09 -14.09 3.46
CA PRO A 103 12.15 -13.01 3.81
C PRO A 103 11.59 -12.26 2.61
N PHE A 104 12.26 -12.27 1.45
CA PHE A 104 11.79 -11.63 0.23
C PHE A 104 11.19 -12.61 -0.79
N THR A 105 10.81 -13.78 -0.33
CA THR A 105 10.05 -14.79 -1.10
C THR A 105 8.74 -15.04 -0.37
N LEU A 106 7.61 -14.68 -0.99
CA LEU A 106 6.30 -14.97 -0.41
C LEU A 106 6.09 -16.47 -0.29
N THR A 107 5.84 -16.94 0.91
CA THR A 107 5.56 -18.35 1.18
C THR A 107 4.24 -18.51 1.92
N GLU A 108 3.52 -19.58 1.62
CA GLU A 108 2.35 -20.00 2.39
C GLU A 108 2.72 -21.20 3.26
N LYS A 109 2.45 -21.09 4.55
CA LYS A 109 2.66 -22.18 5.50
C LYS A 109 1.57 -22.16 6.57
N ASP A 110 0.95 -23.29 6.79
CA ASP A 110 -0.08 -23.50 7.83
C ASP A 110 -1.26 -22.51 7.70
N GLY A 111 -1.60 -22.08 6.47
CA GLY A 111 -2.65 -21.10 6.20
C GLY A 111 -2.23 -19.64 6.41
N PHE A 112 -0.95 -19.37 6.62
CA PHE A 112 -0.40 -18.02 6.76
C PHE A 112 0.53 -17.67 5.61
N LEU A 113 0.39 -16.46 5.08
CA LEU A 113 1.36 -15.87 4.18
C LEU A 113 2.53 -15.30 4.98
N GLN A 114 3.75 -15.62 4.57
CA GLN A 114 4.98 -15.22 5.24
C GLN A 114 5.91 -14.50 4.27
N GLY A 115 6.48 -13.40 4.71
CA GLY A 115 7.46 -12.60 3.97
C GLY A 115 7.60 -11.21 4.59
N ARG A 116 8.75 -10.54 4.38
CA ARG A 116 8.97 -9.17 4.87
C ARG A 116 8.04 -8.19 4.12
N GLY A 117 7.18 -7.48 4.85
CA GLY A 117 6.19 -6.56 4.29
C GLY A 117 4.80 -7.18 4.05
N VAL A 118 4.59 -8.48 4.32
CA VAL A 118 3.27 -9.12 4.18
C VAL A 118 2.24 -8.47 5.11
N ALA A 119 2.59 -8.23 6.37
CA ALA A 119 1.72 -7.61 7.35
C ALA A 119 1.92 -6.09 7.45
N ASP A 120 3.14 -5.62 7.17
CA ASP A 120 3.60 -4.26 7.37
C ASP A 120 4.47 -3.84 6.16
N ASP A 121 3.91 -3.08 5.19
CA ASP A 121 2.50 -2.68 4.99
C ASP A 121 2.04 -3.02 3.56
N LYS A 122 2.87 -3.79 2.78
CA LYS A 122 2.59 -4.14 1.37
C LYS A 122 1.30 -4.96 1.21
N GLY A 123 1.01 -5.86 2.15
CA GLY A 123 -0.23 -6.65 2.14
C GLY A 123 -1.48 -5.80 2.38
N PRO A 124 -1.55 -5.01 3.46
CA PRO A 124 -2.64 -4.07 3.70
C PRO A 124 -2.83 -3.05 2.58
N LEU A 125 -1.73 -2.48 2.02
CA LEU A 125 -1.76 -1.61 0.85
C LEU A 125 -2.47 -2.26 -0.34
N LEU A 126 -2.05 -3.47 -0.71
CA LEU A 126 -2.66 -4.22 -1.80
C LEU A 126 -4.11 -4.59 -1.50
N SER A 127 -4.43 -4.93 -0.25
CA SER A 127 -5.81 -5.23 0.16
C SER A 127 -6.74 -4.03 -0.05
N CYS A 128 -6.28 -2.83 0.29
CA CYS A 128 -7.01 -1.59 0.03
C CYS A 128 -7.16 -1.32 -1.48
N LEU A 129 -6.09 -1.48 -2.25
CA LEU A 129 -6.11 -1.26 -3.70
C LEU A 129 -7.05 -2.22 -4.42
N TYR A 130 -7.01 -3.52 -4.08
CA TYR A 130 -7.91 -4.51 -4.65
C TYR A 130 -9.36 -4.32 -4.19
N GLY A 131 -9.59 -3.85 -2.95
CA GLY A 131 -10.91 -3.45 -2.47
C GLY A 131 -11.50 -2.28 -3.28
N MET A 132 -10.68 -1.26 -3.57
CA MET A 132 -11.07 -0.16 -4.47
C MET A 132 -11.36 -0.68 -5.88
N TYR A 133 -10.53 -1.57 -6.39
CA TYR A 133 -10.71 -2.16 -7.72
C TYR A 133 -11.99 -2.98 -7.82
N ALA A 134 -12.29 -3.80 -6.82
CA ALA A 134 -13.55 -4.57 -6.75
C ALA A 134 -14.79 -3.66 -6.79
N LEU A 135 -14.79 -2.57 -6.02
CA LEU A 135 -15.85 -1.57 -6.06
C LEU A 135 -15.99 -0.93 -7.44
N LYS A 136 -14.87 -0.59 -8.08
CA LYS A 136 -14.86 -0.02 -9.44
C LYS A 136 -15.41 -0.99 -10.47
N GLN A 137 -15.07 -2.29 -10.40
CA GLN A 137 -15.61 -3.32 -11.28
C GLN A 137 -17.12 -3.53 -11.10
N MET A 138 -17.65 -3.27 -9.91
CA MET A 138 -19.10 -3.25 -9.65
C MET A 138 -19.81 -2.01 -10.19
N GLY A 139 -19.10 -1.08 -10.85
CA GLY A 139 -19.64 0.18 -11.34
C GLY A 139 -19.88 1.22 -10.24
N PHE A 140 -19.28 1.04 -9.06
CA PHE A 140 -19.39 2.04 -8.00
C PHE A 140 -18.65 3.33 -8.40
N VAL A 141 -19.28 4.47 -8.09
CA VAL A 141 -18.67 5.80 -8.26
C VAL A 141 -18.59 6.43 -6.88
N PRO A 142 -17.39 6.73 -6.36
CA PRO A 142 -17.24 7.28 -5.03
C PRO A 142 -17.79 8.71 -4.98
N LYS A 143 -18.43 9.08 -3.87
CA LYS A 143 -18.97 10.45 -3.64
C LYS A 143 -17.88 11.44 -3.23
N LYS A 144 -16.72 10.94 -2.86
CA LYS A 144 -15.52 11.70 -2.47
C LYS A 144 -14.33 11.13 -3.22
N GLN A 145 -13.29 11.90 -3.39
CA GLN A 145 -12.03 11.36 -3.91
C GLN A 145 -11.43 10.40 -2.89
N VAL A 146 -11.14 9.16 -3.31
CA VAL A 146 -10.32 8.25 -2.51
C VAL A 146 -8.88 8.38 -3.00
N ARG A 147 -7.96 8.65 -2.09
CA ARG A 147 -6.54 8.78 -2.36
C ARG A 147 -5.75 7.81 -1.49
N VAL A 148 -5.11 6.81 -2.11
CA VAL A 148 -4.08 6.04 -1.46
C VAL A 148 -2.81 6.87 -1.48
N ILE A 149 -2.24 7.13 -0.31
CA ILE A 149 -1.01 7.89 -0.10
C ILE A 149 0.06 6.88 0.31
N ILE A 150 1.06 6.71 -0.53
CA ILE A 150 2.05 5.63 -0.40
C ILE A 150 3.38 6.25 -0.02
N GLY A 151 3.75 6.11 1.26
CA GLY A 151 5.04 6.52 1.80
C GLY A 151 6.18 5.63 1.33
N THR A 152 7.38 6.19 1.36
CA THR A 152 8.63 5.51 0.97
C THR A 152 9.70 5.57 2.06
N ASN A 153 9.35 6.06 3.26
CA ASN A 153 10.25 6.18 4.40
C ASN A 153 9.46 6.21 5.72
N GLU A 154 8.51 5.30 5.87
CA GLU A 154 7.69 5.20 7.09
C GLU A 154 8.54 4.65 8.24
N GLU A 155 9.24 3.55 8.00
CA GLU A 155 9.96 2.72 8.96
C GLU A 155 11.18 3.40 9.63
N THR A 156 11.71 4.48 9.06
CA THR A 156 13.00 5.02 9.50
C THR A 156 13.02 6.52 9.77
N GLY A 157 12.03 7.29 9.34
CA GLY A 157 12.14 8.71 9.61
C GLY A 157 11.04 9.62 9.10
N TRP A 158 10.05 9.07 8.38
CA TRP A 158 8.89 9.83 7.88
C TRP A 158 9.22 10.99 6.94
N GLY A 159 10.40 11.01 6.34
CA GLY A 159 10.82 12.04 5.37
C GLY A 159 9.87 12.14 4.18
N CYS A 160 9.22 11.03 3.81
CA CYS A 160 8.16 11.00 2.81
C CYS A 160 6.94 11.86 3.22
N MET A 161 6.52 11.80 4.49
CA MET A 161 5.38 12.59 4.98
C MET A 161 5.74 14.06 5.20
N ASP A 162 6.98 14.36 5.52
CA ASP A 162 7.47 15.76 5.54
C ASP A 162 7.46 16.38 4.14
N TYR A 163 7.78 15.59 3.12
CA TYR A 163 7.62 16.00 1.72
C TYR A 163 6.14 16.20 1.39
N TYR A 164 5.28 15.22 1.72
CA TYR A 164 3.84 15.29 1.46
C TYR A 164 3.22 16.57 2.02
N LYS A 165 3.44 16.87 3.30
CA LYS A 165 2.90 18.05 3.98
C LYS A 165 3.34 19.39 3.34
N LYS A 166 4.49 19.42 2.69
CA LYS A 166 5.01 20.62 2.04
C LYS A 166 4.48 20.85 0.63
N HIS A 167 4.06 19.78 -0.06
CA HIS A 167 3.79 19.80 -1.49
C HIS A 167 2.37 19.39 -1.88
N LEU A 168 1.62 18.78 -0.97
CA LEU A 168 0.26 18.30 -1.22
C LEU A 168 -0.67 18.68 -0.06
N ASP A 169 -1.94 18.91 -0.43
CA ASP A 169 -2.97 19.16 0.57
C ASP A 169 -3.31 17.87 1.32
N PRO A 170 -3.42 17.94 2.68
CA PRO A 170 -3.81 16.80 3.47
C PRO A 170 -5.26 16.39 3.19
N PRO A 171 -5.59 15.10 3.31
CA PRO A 171 -6.96 14.64 3.20
C PRO A 171 -7.82 15.17 4.36
N ALA A 172 -9.12 15.39 4.12
CA ALA A 172 -10.07 15.80 5.15
C ALA A 172 -10.29 14.71 6.21
N TYR A 173 -10.23 13.44 5.76
CA TYR A 173 -10.30 12.24 6.58
C TYR A 173 -9.25 11.24 6.09
N SER A 174 -8.69 10.47 7.01
CA SER A 174 -7.76 9.40 6.64
C SER A 174 -7.85 8.25 7.61
N PHE A 175 -7.42 7.08 7.14
CA PHE A 175 -7.10 5.94 7.97
C PHE A 175 -5.82 5.27 7.44
N SER A 176 -5.13 4.55 8.32
CA SER A 176 -4.02 3.69 7.95
C SER A 176 -4.43 2.24 8.16
N PRO A 177 -4.24 1.35 7.17
CA PRO A 177 -4.49 -0.08 7.33
C PRO A 177 -3.31 -0.80 7.99
N ASP A 178 -2.28 -0.10 8.36
CA ASP A 178 -1.03 -0.60 8.90
C ASP A 178 -1.20 -1.10 10.33
N GLY A 179 -0.86 -2.37 10.56
CA GLY A 179 -0.87 -3.03 11.85
C GLY A 179 -2.10 -3.87 12.19
N MET A 180 -2.04 -4.60 13.30
CA MET A 180 -3.17 -5.38 13.84
C MET A 180 -3.78 -4.65 15.02
N TYR A 181 -5.04 -4.20 14.94
CA TYR A 181 -5.59 -3.35 15.98
C TYR A 181 -7.05 -3.40 16.30
N THR A 182 -7.25 -2.93 17.48
CA THR A 182 -8.37 -2.06 17.86
C THR A 182 -8.29 -0.71 17.14
N VAL A 183 -9.36 -0.31 16.49
CA VAL A 183 -9.44 1.01 15.85
C VAL A 183 -9.31 2.10 16.92
N VAL A 184 -8.27 2.92 16.81
CA VAL A 184 -8.08 4.11 17.63
C VAL A 184 -8.53 5.32 16.83
N ASN A 185 -9.62 5.99 17.27
CA ASN A 185 -10.16 7.15 16.57
C ASN A 185 -9.61 8.49 17.07
N ARG A 186 -8.83 8.46 18.16
CA ARG A 186 -8.11 9.61 18.73
C ARG A 186 -6.89 9.16 19.47
N GLU A 187 -5.82 9.86 19.27
CA GLU A 187 -4.61 9.76 20.06
C GLU A 187 -4.43 11.01 20.89
N LYS A 188 -3.97 10.83 22.14
CA LYS A 188 -3.61 11.92 23.00
C LYS A 188 -2.16 12.27 22.71
N GLY A 189 -1.95 13.42 22.06
CA GLY A 189 -0.62 14.01 21.88
C GLY A 189 -0.10 14.68 23.17
#